data_755434ef8ce4f9e449def9768bcf17eb
#
_entry.id   755434ef8ce4f9e449def9768bcf17eb
#
_cell.length_a   1.000
_cell.length_b   1.000
_cell.length_c   1.000
_cell.angle_alpha   90.00
_cell.angle_beta   90.00
_cell.angle_gamma   90.00
#
_symmetry.space_group_name_H-M   'P 1'
#
loop_
_entity.id
_entity.type
_entity.pdbx_description
1 polymer ?
#
loop_
_entity_poly.entity_id
_entity_poly.type
_entity_poly.pdbx_seq_one_letter_code
_entity_poly.pdbx_strand_id
1 'polypeptide(L)'
;MKKQIIRIARFQAVLLTAAVFVAGCAQIPAETEKNPASGGEHDRSAALQCGDAALRAFQEENYELLKEVLAENLQKEFTPEAFSQSLLQLRNTLGTIRSFEYRGELKTPVLKTLVWKVCFRRTGSDSSAIEQEILFRALIAPVHGESRVIGFGFL
;
A
#
# COMPACT_ATOMS: atom_id res chain seq x y z
N MET A 1 -34.89 -12.25 8.79
CA MET A 1 -33.46 -12.21 9.17
C MET A 1 -32.65 -12.83 8.04
N LYS A 2 -32.13 -12.04 7.10
CA LYS A 2 -31.34 -12.51 5.95
C LYS A 2 -29.86 -12.27 6.27
N LYS A 3 -29.09 -13.37 6.43
CA LYS A 3 -27.64 -13.36 6.59
C LYS A 3 -27.02 -13.00 5.24
N GLN A 4 -26.45 -11.83 5.11
CA GLN A 4 -25.55 -11.49 4.00
C GLN A 4 -24.16 -12.04 4.31
N ILE A 5 -23.78 -13.05 3.57
CA ILE A 5 -22.43 -13.63 3.58
C ILE A 5 -21.58 -12.79 2.63
N ILE A 6 -20.69 -11.99 3.19
CA ILE A 6 -19.67 -11.26 2.42
C ILE A 6 -18.69 -12.29 1.87
N ARG A 7 -18.73 -12.49 0.56
CA ARG A 7 -17.76 -13.33 -0.17
C ARG A 7 -16.44 -12.58 -0.28
N ILE A 8 -15.48 -12.99 0.52
CA ILE A 8 -14.07 -12.63 0.33
C ILE A 8 -13.61 -13.33 -0.95
N ALA A 9 -13.30 -12.55 -1.98
CA ALA A 9 -12.77 -13.05 -3.23
C ALA A 9 -11.40 -13.70 -2.98
N ARG A 10 -11.36 -15.03 -3.04
CA ARG A 10 -10.13 -15.82 -3.06
C ARG A 10 -9.48 -15.66 -4.44
N PHE A 11 -8.38 -14.94 -4.51
CA PHE A 11 -7.48 -15.05 -5.65
C PHE A 11 -6.74 -16.39 -5.56
N GLN A 12 -7.11 -17.31 -6.41
CA GLN A 12 -6.40 -18.56 -6.61
C GLN A 12 -5.09 -18.30 -7.34
N ALA A 13 -4.01 -18.76 -6.74
CA ALA A 13 -2.70 -18.86 -7.34
C ALA A 13 -2.74 -19.87 -8.50
N VAL A 14 -2.41 -19.43 -9.69
CA VAL A 14 -2.09 -20.33 -10.82
C VAL A 14 -0.61 -20.60 -10.79
N LEU A 15 -0.28 -21.83 -10.39
CA LEU A 15 1.04 -22.44 -10.54
C LEU A 15 1.18 -22.86 -12.00
N LEU A 16 2.16 -22.35 -12.71
CA LEU A 16 2.62 -22.96 -13.98
C LEU A 16 4.09 -23.31 -13.89
N THR A 17 4.31 -24.60 -14.04
CA THR A 17 5.56 -25.34 -13.99
C THR A 17 6.41 -25.17 -15.25
N ALA A 18 7.71 -25.12 -15.01
CA ALA A 18 8.85 -25.72 -15.75
C ALA A 18 9.08 -25.40 -17.23
N ALA A 19 10.29 -24.96 -17.51
CA ALA A 19 11.17 -25.65 -18.44
C ALA A 19 12.62 -25.17 -18.31
N VAL A 20 13.49 -26.12 -18.18
CA VAL A 20 14.95 -26.09 -18.19
C VAL A 20 15.45 -25.76 -19.60
N PHE A 21 16.42 -24.83 -19.76
CA PHE A 21 17.38 -24.87 -20.86
C PHE A 21 18.73 -24.26 -20.46
N VAL A 22 19.68 -25.13 -20.35
CA VAL A 22 21.08 -25.31 -20.77
C VAL A 22 21.84 -24.06 -21.26
N ALA A 23 22.97 -23.88 -20.58
CA ALA A 23 24.28 -23.31 -20.89
C ALA A 23 24.51 -22.66 -22.27
N GLY A 24 24.97 -21.39 -22.19
CA GLY A 24 25.69 -20.72 -23.24
C GLY A 24 26.52 -19.60 -22.61
N CYS A 25 27.83 -19.88 -22.36
CA CYS A 25 28.81 -18.84 -22.04
C CYS A 25 28.99 -17.93 -23.26
N ALA A 26 28.43 -16.73 -23.23
CA ALA A 26 28.84 -15.64 -24.09
C ALA A 26 29.36 -14.51 -23.20
N GLN A 27 30.65 -14.20 -23.33
CA GLN A 27 31.27 -13.04 -22.75
C GLN A 27 30.62 -11.80 -23.34
N ILE A 28 29.87 -11.07 -22.49
CA ILE A 28 29.33 -9.76 -22.82
C ILE A 28 30.40 -8.72 -22.46
N PRO A 29 30.82 -7.82 -23.42
CA PRO A 29 31.71 -6.72 -23.09
C PRO A 29 31.09 -5.84 -22.03
N ALA A 30 31.89 -5.38 -21.08
CA ALA A 30 31.49 -4.42 -20.07
C ALA A 30 31.11 -3.09 -20.77
N GLU A 31 29.81 -2.93 -21.06
CA GLU A 31 29.26 -1.62 -21.35
C GLU A 31 29.21 -0.83 -20.03
N THR A 32 29.89 0.28 -20.02
CA THR A 32 29.92 1.30 -18.98
C THR A 32 28.47 1.70 -18.68
N GLU A 33 27.90 1.16 -17.60
CA GLU A 33 26.60 1.55 -17.10
C GLU A 33 26.61 3.05 -16.77
N LYS A 34 26.02 3.81 -17.69
CA LYS A 34 25.74 5.23 -17.50
C LYS A 34 24.66 5.30 -16.39
N ASN A 35 25.12 5.61 -15.18
CA ASN A 35 24.33 5.73 -13.97
C ASN A 35 23.13 6.69 -14.18
N PRO A 36 21.87 6.24 -14.15
CA PRO A 36 20.70 7.12 -14.16
C PRO A 36 20.31 7.49 -12.72
N ALA A 37 21.27 8.05 -11.95
CA ALA A 37 21.10 8.22 -10.50
C ALA A 37 20.31 9.47 -10.08
N SER A 38 19.81 10.30 -10.99
CA SER A 38 19.07 11.52 -10.57
C SER A 38 17.55 11.42 -10.66
N GLY A 39 16.99 10.49 -11.45
CA GLY A 39 15.54 10.28 -11.54
C GLY A 39 14.95 9.42 -10.41
N GLY A 40 15.75 8.50 -9.87
CA GLY A 40 15.27 7.51 -8.90
C GLY A 40 14.95 8.05 -7.50
N GLU A 41 15.67 9.06 -7.05
CA GLU A 41 15.53 9.60 -5.70
C GLU A 41 14.32 10.55 -5.58
N HIS A 42 14.12 11.39 -6.59
CA HIS A 42 12.95 12.27 -6.66
C HIS A 42 11.65 11.49 -6.81
N ASP A 43 11.62 10.48 -7.65
CA ASP A 43 10.49 9.59 -7.86
C ASP A 43 10.19 8.71 -6.62
N ARG A 44 11.23 8.31 -5.87
CA ARG A 44 11.07 7.64 -4.58
C ARG A 44 10.45 8.56 -3.53
N SER A 45 10.89 9.82 -3.46
CA SER A 45 10.34 10.82 -2.55
C SER A 45 8.86 11.07 -2.82
N ALA A 46 8.46 11.24 -4.09
CA ALA A 46 7.07 11.44 -4.48
C ALA A 46 6.18 10.23 -4.12
N ALA A 47 6.66 9.01 -4.36
CA ALA A 47 5.94 7.80 -3.99
C ALA A 47 5.75 7.67 -2.47
N LEU A 48 6.78 8.00 -1.68
CA LEU A 48 6.72 7.99 -0.23
C LEU A 48 5.69 9.01 0.28
N GLN A 49 5.68 10.22 -0.27
CA GLN A 49 4.72 11.26 0.06
C GLN A 49 3.27 10.82 -0.21
N CYS A 50 3.01 10.12 -1.33
CA CYS A 50 1.69 9.57 -1.62
C CYS A 50 1.23 8.56 -0.56
N GLY A 51 2.12 7.66 -0.13
CA GLY A 51 1.78 6.67 0.89
C GLY A 51 1.58 7.29 2.27
N ASP A 52 2.41 8.27 2.65
CA ASP A 52 2.24 9.04 3.88
C ASP A 52 0.92 9.82 3.88
N ALA A 53 0.56 10.44 2.76
CA ALA A 53 -0.70 11.17 2.61
C ALA A 53 -1.91 10.23 2.73
N ALA A 54 -1.84 9.03 2.16
CA ALA A 54 -2.89 8.03 2.32
C ALA A 54 -3.06 7.62 3.80
N LEU A 55 -1.97 7.38 4.55
CA LEU A 55 -2.05 7.07 5.98
C LEU A 55 -2.55 8.24 6.82
N ARG A 56 -2.14 9.48 6.51
CA ARG A 56 -2.67 10.68 7.16
C ARG A 56 -4.17 10.81 6.95
N ALA A 57 -4.67 10.54 5.74
CA ALA A 57 -6.09 10.57 5.45
C ALA A 57 -6.89 9.62 6.37
N PHE A 58 -6.38 8.40 6.64
CA PHE A 58 -6.98 7.48 7.60
C PHE A 58 -6.84 7.98 9.05
N GLN A 59 -5.70 8.56 9.42
CA GLN A 59 -5.47 9.10 10.76
C GLN A 59 -6.35 10.30 11.07
N GLU A 60 -6.55 11.19 10.08
CA GLU A 60 -7.35 12.42 10.17
C GLU A 60 -8.82 12.19 9.77
N GLU A 61 -9.17 10.97 9.35
CA GLU A 61 -10.51 10.59 8.89
C GLU A 61 -11.02 11.48 7.74
N ASN A 62 -10.11 11.89 6.86
CA ASN A 62 -10.36 12.83 5.78
C ASN A 62 -10.29 12.15 4.40
N TYR A 63 -11.45 11.88 3.80
CA TYR A 63 -11.54 11.25 2.49
C TYR A 63 -10.94 12.10 1.36
N GLU A 64 -11.06 13.42 1.41
CA GLU A 64 -10.56 14.27 0.33
C GLU A 64 -9.02 14.19 0.23
N LEU A 65 -8.31 14.12 1.36
CA LEU A 65 -6.87 13.86 1.36
C LEU A 65 -6.51 12.52 0.73
N LEU A 66 -7.31 11.48 0.99
CA LEU A 66 -7.10 10.18 0.38
C LEU A 66 -7.32 10.24 -1.13
N LYS A 67 -8.42 10.84 -1.55
CA LYS A 67 -8.81 10.99 -2.95
C LYS A 67 -7.73 11.68 -3.80
N GLU A 68 -7.07 12.71 -3.26
CA GLU A 68 -6.00 13.44 -3.95
C GLU A 68 -4.83 12.55 -4.39
N VAL A 69 -4.55 11.50 -3.64
CA VAL A 69 -3.42 10.60 -3.93
C VAL A 69 -3.82 9.30 -4.61
N LEU A 70 -5.11 8.96 -4.67
CA LEU A 70 -5.60 7.77 -5.34
C LEU A 70 -5.59 7.93 -6.87
N ALA A 71 -5.31 6.85 -7.58
CA ALA A 71 -5.55 6.77 -9.02
C ALA A 71 -7.07 6.79 -9.31
N GLU A 72 -7.46 7.32 -10.47
CA GLU A 72 -8.88 7.53 -10.84
C GLU A 72 -9.74 6.26 -10.77
N ASN A 73 -9.19 5.11 -11.18
CA ASN A 73 -9.89 3.83 -11.08
C ASN A 73 -10.19 3.47 -9.62
N LEU A 74 -9.21 3.68 -8.73
CA LEU A 74 -9.37 3.39 -7.31
C LEU A 74 -10.32 4.38 -6.62
N GLN A 75 -10.36 5.65 -7.05
CA GLN A 75 -11.34 6.63 -6.57
C GLN A 75 -12.78 6.21 -6.86
N LYS A 76 -13.03 5.56 -8.02
CA LYS A 76 -14.35 5.05 -8.40
C LYS A 76 -14.79 3.86 -7.57
N GLU A 77 -13.86 3.03 -7.14
CA GLU A 77 -14.11 1.83 -6.34
C GLU A 77 -14.16 2.14 -4.83
N PHE A 78 -13.31 3.04 -4.38
CA PHE A 78 -13.18 3.40 -2.96
C PHE A 78 -13.85 4.76 -2.71
N THR A 79 -15.19 4.72 -2.55
CA THR A 79 -16.05 5.89 -2.35
C THR A 79 -15.95 6.44 -0.91
N PRO A 80 -16.47 7.67 -0.63
CA PRO A 80 -16.56 8.20 0.73
C PRO A 80 -17.26 7.24 1.72
N GLU A 81 -18.29 6.54 1.24
CA GLU A 81 -19.03 5.56 2.05
C GLU A 81 -18.18 4.34 2.38
N ALA A 82 -17.41 3.83 1.40
CA ALA A 82 -16.47 2.72 1.60
C ALA A 82 -15.34 3.12 2.56
N PHE A 83 -14.85 4.35 2.46
CA PHE A 83 -13.88 4.90 3.40
C PHE A 83 -14.41 4.97 4.83
N SER A 84 -15.62 5.52 5.02
CA SER A 84 -16.28 5.63 6.32
C SER A 84 -16.52 4.26 6.95
N GLN A 85 -16.94 3.27 6.15
CA GLN A 85 -17.11 1.88 6.62
C GLN A 85 -15.77 1.26 7.04
N SER A 86 -14.72 1.50 6.27
CA SER A 86 -13.36 1.02 6.58
C SER A 86 -12.84 1.63 7.88
N LEU A 87 -13.06 2.93 8.11
CA LEU A 87 -12.70 3.61 9.35
C LEU A 87 -13.45 3.02 10.55
N LEU A 88 -14.76 2.78 10.42
CA LEU A 88 -15.53 2.14 11.48
C LEU A 88 -15.01 0.74 11.80
N GLN A 89 -14.68 -0.05 10.79
CA GLN A 89 -14.12 -1.38 10.98
C GLN A 89 -12.74 -1.33 11.66
N LEU A 90 -11.85 -0.45 11.21
CA LEU A 90 -10.53 -0.25 11.83
C LEU A 90 -10.67 0.19 13.28
N ARG A 91 -11.53 1.17 13.56
CA ARG A 91 -11.78 1.69 14.92
C ARG A 91 -12.32 0.61 15.86
N ASN A 92 -13.25 -0.22 15.40
CA ASN A 92 -13.83 -1.29 16.20
C ASN A 92 -12.87 -2.44 16.46
N THR A 93 -11.96 -2.73 15.51
CA THR A 93 -11.05 -3.86 15.59
C THR A 93 -9.70 -3.48 16.23
N LEU A 94 -9.12 -2.38 15.77
CA LEU A 94 -7.75 -1.97 16.10
C LEU A 94 -7.70 -0.71 16.96
N GLY A 95 -8.72 0.15 16.88
CA GLY A 95 -8.75 1.47 17.48
C GLY A 95 -8.38 2.57 16.51
N THR A 96 -7.79 3.67 17.00
CA THR A 96 -7.36 4.82 16.21
C THR A 96 -5.88 4.76 15.88
N ILE A 97 -5.49 5.27 14.71
CA ILE A 97 -4.08 5.40 14.33
C ILE A 97 -3.43 6.45 15.22
N ARG A 98 -2.38 6.04 15.95
CA ARG A 98 -1.57 6.94 16.78
C ARG A 98 -0.38 7.48 16.00
N SER A 99 0.33 6.62 15.33
CA SER A 99 1.53 6.95 14.57
C SER A 99 1.79 5.92 13.48
N PHE A 100 2.57 6.31 12.50
CA PHE A 100 3.08 5.39 11.49
C PHE A 100 4.54 5.70 11.15
N GLU A 101 5.26 4.70 10.69
CA GLU A 101 6.68 4.76 10.38
C GLU A 101 6.97 3.96 9.12
N TYR A 102 7.62 4.58 8.14
CA TYR A 102 8.07 3.89 6.94
C TYR A 102 9.09 2.79 7.27
N ARG A 103 8.90 1.61 6.68
CA ARG A 103 9.75 0.44 6.92
C ARG A 103 10.58 0.03 5.73
N GLY A 104 10.10 0.26 4.52
CA GLY A 104 10.84 -0.12 3.36
C GLY A 104 10.03 -0.24 2.09
N GLU A 105 10.72 -0.59 1.04
CA GLU A 105 10.20 -0.79 -0.30
C GLU A 105 10.48 -2.21 -0.76
N LEU A 106 9.46 -2.86 -1.33
CA LEU A 106 9.63 -4.10 -2.06
C LEU A 106 9.83 -3.75 -3.53
N LYS A 107 10.99 -4.06 -4.06
CA LYS A 107 11.33 -3.80 -5.46
C LYS A 107 10.54 -4.74 -6.37
N THR A 108 9.72 -4.16 -7.22
CA THR A 108 9.03 -4.85 -8.30
C THR A 108 9.30 -4.12 -9.62
N PRO A 109 9.28 -4.80 -10.77
CA PRO A 109 9.69 -4.20 -12.05
C PRO A 109 8.88 -2.98 -12.48
N VAL A 110 7.61 -2.89 -12.08
CA VAL A 110 6.65 -1.88 -12.60
C VAL A 110 6.04 -1.03 -11.50
N LEU A 111 5.95 -1.55 -10.29
CA LEU A 111 5.23 -0.90 -9.17
C LEU A 111 6.17 -0.70 -7.99
N LYS A 112 5.97 0.39 -7.27
CA LYS A 112 6.59 0.57 -5.95
C LYS A 112 5.63 0.07 -4.91
N THR A 113 6.05 -0.94 -4.16
CA THR A 113 5.32 -1.44 -3.00
C THR A 113 5.99 -0.91 -1.75
N LEU A 114 5.41 0.09 -1.14
CA LEU A 114 5.91 0.71 0.08
C LEU A 114 5.19 0.15 1.29
N VAL A 115 5.91 0.00 2.39
CA VAL A 115 5.41 -0.62 3.62
C VAL A 115 5.68 0.29 4.81
N TRP A 116 4.65 0.48 5.64
CA TRP A 116 4.72 1.18 6.91
C TRP A 116 4.31 0.28 8.06
N LYS A 117 4.90 0.51 9.21
CA LYS A 117 4.42 0.05 10.50
C LYS A 117 3.44 1.09 11.02
N VAL A 118 2.24 0.68 11.39
CA VAL A 118 1.19 1.56 11.92
C VAL A 118 0.86 1.11 13.33
N CYS A 119 0.95 2.04 14.28
CA CYS A 119 0.57 1.83 15.66
C CYS A 119 -0.86 2.30 15.88
N PHE A 120 -1.70 1.39 16.33
CA PHE A 120 -3.09 1.65 16.72
C PHE A 120 -3.21 1.66 18.23
N ARG A 121 -4.15 2.48 18.73
CA ARG A 121 -4.49 2.54 20.15
C ARG A 121 -5.99 2.44 20.34
N ARG A 122 -6.40 1.56 21.25
CA ARG A 122 -7.79 1.45 21.70
C ARG A 122 -7.86 1.41 23.23
N THR A 123 -9.01 1.76 23.79
CA THR A 123 -9.28 1.58 25.19
C THR A 123 -9.85 0.17 25.42
N GLY A 124 -9.23 -0.58 26.31
CA GLY A 124 -9.72 -1.88 26.76
C GLY A 124 -10.95 -1.76 27.64
N SER A 125 -11.60 -2.88 27.92
CA SER A 125 -12.79 -2.97 28.78
C SER A 125 -12.54 -2.51 30.24
N ASP A 126 -11.31 -2.61 30.69
CA ASP A 126 -10.82 -2.19 32.02
C ASP A 126 -10.25 -0.75 32.02
N SER A 127 -10.53 0.03 30.98
CA SER A 127 -9.98 1.38 30.74
C SER A 127 -8.47 1.41 30.49
N SER A 128 -7.80 0.28 30.35
CA SER A 128 -6.39 0.22 29.97
C SER A 128 -6.23 0.62 28.49
N ALA A 129 -5.10 1.23 28.18
CA ALA A 129 -4.74 1.51 26.78
C ALA A 129 -4.07 0.27 26.18
N ILE A 130 -4.66 -0.24 25.11
CA ILE A 130 -4.10 -1.33 24.31
C ILE A 130 -3.50 -0.74 23.05
N GLU A 131 -2.19 -0.96 22.85
CA GLU A 131 -1.49 -0.59 21.62
C GLU A 131 -1.18 -1.85 20.82
N GLN A 132 -1.34 -1.77 19.51
CA GLN A 132 -1.00 -2.85 18.60
C GLN A 132 -0.42 -2.30 17.31
N GLU A 133 0.55 -3.01 16.76
CA GLU A 133 1.24 -2.64 15.54
C GLU A 133 0.85 -3.59 14.43
N ILE A 134 0.52 -3.02 13.27
CA ILE A 134 0.28 -3.78 12.04
C ILE A 134 1.01 -3.12 10.88
N LEU A 135 1.09 -3.83 9.77
CA LEU A 135 1.68 -3.29 8.56
C LEU A 135 0.60 -2.68 7.67
N PHE A 136 0.92 -1.54 7.09
CA PHE A 136 0.18 -0.95 5.98
C PHE A 136 1.03 -1.05 4.73
N ARG A 137 0.42 -1.41 3.61
CA ARG A 137 1.06 -1.49 2.31
C ARG A 137 0.35 -0.57 1.33
N ALA A 138 1.13 0.21 0.57
CA ALA A 138 0.65 0.96 -0.58
C ALA A 138 1.39 0.52 -1.85
N LEU A 139 0.61 0.30 -2.91
CA LEU A 139 1.08 0.07 -4.27
C LEU A 139 1.02 1.39 -5.01
N ILE A 140 2.16 1.86 -5.49
CA ILE A 140 2.28 3.17 -6.13
C ILE A 140 2.84 3.00 -7.53
N ALA A 141 2.20 3.66 -8.49
CA ALA A 141 2.62 3.69 -9.88
C ALA A 141 2.59 5.11 -10.44
N PRO A 142 3.40 5.40 -11.47
CA PRO A 142 3.24 6.63 -12.22
C PRO A 142 1.96 6.59 -13.06
N VAL A 143 1.08 7.57 -12.86
CA VAL A 143 -0.14 7.77 -13.63
C VAL A 143 -0.09 9.18 -14.19
N HIS A 144 -0.05 9.33 -15.50
CA HIS A 144 0.11 10.63 -16.20
C HIS A 144 1.32 11.44 -15.73
N GLY A 145 2.42 10.75 -15.34
CA GLY A 145 3.65 11.39 -14.87
C GLY A 145 3.69 11.74 -13.38
N GLU A 146 2.61 11.47 -12.65
CA GLU A 146 2.51 11.68 -11.20
C GLU A 146 2.44 10.34 -10.45
N SER A 147 3.06 10.29 -9.27
CA SER A 147 2.92 9.12 -8.39
C SER A 147 1.51 9.04 -7.82
N ARG A 148 0.83 7.91 -8.03
CA ARG A 148 -0.54 7.66 -7.53
C ARG A 148 -0.63 6.32 -6.83
N VAL A 149 -1.43 6.27 -5.79
CA VAL A 149 -1.79 5.03 -5.11
C VAL A 149 -2.79 4.27 -5.97
N ILE A 150 -2.41 3.07 -6.42
CA ILE A 150 -3.23 2.17 -7.23
C ILE A 150 -3.77 0.98 -6.44
N GLY A 151 -3.38 0.85 -5.17
CA GLY A 151 -3.88 -0.13 -4.23
C GLY A 151 -3.26 0.06 -2.86
N PHE A 152 -3.97 -0.29 -1.80
CA PHE A 152 -3.47 -0.23 -0.44
C PHE A 152 -4.21 -1.22 0.46
N GLY A 153 -3.65 -1.47 1.66
CA GLY A 153 -4.31 -2.30 2.66
C GLY A 153 -3.50 -2.44 3.94
N PHE A 154 -4.21 -2.71 5.02
CA PHE A 154 -3.64 -3.15 6.28
C PHE A 154 -3.48 -4.68 6.25
N LEU A 155 -2.34 -5.19 6.75
CA LEU A 155 -1.92 -6.59 6.69
C LEU A 155 -1.90 -7.22 8.07
#